data_0fb98481c83af612cfabaaea601c86ae
#
_entry.id   0fb98481c83af612cfabaaea601c86ae
#
_cell.length_a   1.000
_cell.length_b   1.000
_cell.length_c   1.000
_cell.angle_alpha   90.00
_cell.angle_beta   90.00
_cell.angle_gamma   90.00
#
_symmetry.space_group_name_H-M   'P 1'
#
loop_
_entity.id
_entity.type
_entity.pdbx_description
1 polymer ?
#
loop_
_entity_poly.entity_id
_entity_poly.type
_entity_poly.pdbx_seq_one_letter_code
_entity_poly.pdbx_strand_id
1 'polypeptide(L)'
;IDFIVFATLSPDFYFPGCGVLVQKELGLPNVGALDIRNQCSGFLYALSVADQYIKTGMYKNILVIGAETQSPALDMTTRGRNMAVLFGDGAGAAIVSRSDNPERGILSTHLHSQGEHAEQLAMIAPGVGTKWVPQILAENDPDDVSYYPNMNGQFVFKNAVVRFAEVIEEGLKANGLSREDINMLIPHQANLRISQFVQHQFKLTDEQVFNNIMKYGNTTAASVPIALTEAVQQGKIKD
;
A
#
# COMPACT_ATOMS: atom_id res chain seq x y z
N ILE A 1 -22.35 -3.68 -1.73
CA ILE A 1 -21.20 -3.47 -0.80
C ILE A 1 -21.77 -3.39 0.61
N ASP A 2 -21.19 -4.17 1.52
CA ASP A 2 -21.64 -4.27 2.91
C ASP A 2 -20.70 -3.54 3.87
N PHE A 3 -19.47 -3.30 3.43
CA PHE A 3 -18.43 -2.63 4.20
C PHE A 3 -17.36 -2.01 3.28
N ILE A 4 -16.69 -0.96 3.74
CA ILE A 4 -15.57 -0.31 3.04
C ILE A 4 -14.32 -0.38 3.92
N VAL A 5 -13.19 -0.79 3.34
CA VAL A 5 -11.86 -0.62 3.97
C VAL A 5 -11.03 0.26 3.05
N PHE A 6 -10.62 1.42 3.55
CA PHE A 6 -9.91 2.43 2.79
C PHE A 6 -8.49 2.60 3.36
N ALA A 7 -7.48 2.33 2.54
CA ALA A 7 -6.08 2.49 2.92
C ALA A 7 -5.50 3.75 2.28
N THR A 8 -5.07 4.71 3.11
CA THR A 8 -4.40 5.93 2.68
C THR A 8 -3.51 6.51 3.78
N LEU A 9 -2.44 7.18 3.39
CA LEU A 9 -1.66 8.06 4.25
C LEU A 9 -1.90 9.55 3.95
N SER A 10 -2.63 9.84 2.85
CA SER A 10 -2.92 11.20 2.33
C SER A 10 -4.44 11.45 2.30
N PRO A 11 -5.12 11.45 3.46
CA PRO A 11 -6.56 11.63 3.51
C PRO A 11 -6.98 13.05 3.13
N ASP A 12 -8.17 13.19 2.52
CA ASP A 12 -8.77 14.49 2.19
C ASP A 12 -8.94 15.40 3.41
N PHE A 13 -9.34 14.79 4.53
CA PHE A 13 -9.52 15.48 5.80
C PHE A 13 -8.75 14.74 6.90
N TYR A 14 -8.34 15.47 7.91
CA TYR A 14 -7.78 14.85 9.12
C TYR A 14 -8.80 13.91 9.79
N PHE A 15 -10.05 14.31 9.80
CA PHE A 15 -11.25 13.52 10.10
C PHE A 15 -12.48 14.19 9.43
N PRO A 16 -13.54 13.46 9.04
CA PRO A 16 -13.65 11.98 9.07
C PRO A 16 -12.74 11.30 8.06
N GLY A 17 -12.67 9.96 8.11
CA GLY A 17 -11.90 9.16 7.17
C GLY A 17 -12.45 9.19 5.73
N CYS A 18 -11.62 8.78 4.76
CA CYS A 18 -11.99 8.75 3.35
C CYS A 18 -13.05 7.71 3.01
N GLY A 19 -13.15 6.63 3.78
CA GLY A 19 -14.14 5.58 3.54
C GLY A 19 -15.59 6.09 3.62
N VAL A 20 -15.89 7.03 4.53
CA VAL A 20 -17.24 7.63 4.61
C VAL A 20 -17.51 8.63 3.47
N LEU A 21 -16.45 9.27 2.93
CA LEU A 21 -16.59 10.13 1.76
C LEU A 21 -16.93 9.30 0.52
N VAL A 22 -16.24 8.18 0.33
CA VAL A 22 -16.54 7.23 -0.75
C VAL A 22 -17.94 6.64 -0.61
N GLN A 23 -18.38 6.28 0.60
CA GLN A 23 -19.73 5.82 0.85
C GLN A 23 -20.77 6.83 0.33
N LYS A 24 -20.56 8.10 0.64
CA LYS A 24 -21.44 9.19 0.18
C LYS A 24 -21.43 9.32 -1.35
N GLU A 25 -20.27 9.37 -1.97
CA GLU A 25 -20.12 9.56 -3.42
C GLU A 25 -20.71 8.40 -4.22
N LEU A 26 -20.61 7.17 -3.69
CA LEU A 26 -21.21 5.98 -4.30
C LEU A 26 -22.73 5.84 -4.01
N GLY A 27 -23.30 6.73 -3.22
CA GLY A 27 -24.71 6.63 -2.82
C GLY A 27 -25.05 5.35 -2.08
N LEU A 28 -24.08 4.76 -1.37
CA LEU A 28 -24.30 3.52 -0.62
C LEU A 28 -25.19 3.78 0.60
N PRO A 29 -26.00 2.79 1.01
CA PRO A 29 -26.79 2.89 2.23
C PRO A 29 -25.87 3.01 3.45
N ASN A 30 -26.43 3.02 4.65
CA ASN A 30 -25.66 3.11 5.89
C ASN A 30 -24.81 1.84 6.12
N VAL A 31 -23.66 1.78 5.46
CA VAL A 31 -22.65 0.72 5.60
C VAL A 31 -21.47 1.22 6.43
N GLY A 32 -20.79 0.30 7.12
CA GLY A 32 -19.57 0.62 7.87
C GLY A 32 -18.41 0.99 6.95
N ALA A 33 -17.52 1.87 7.44
CA ALA A 33 -16.27 2.21 6.77
C ALA A 33 -15.14 2.27 7.78
N LEU A 34 -13.99 1.72 7.42
CA LEU A 34 -12.76 1.69 8.20
C LEU A 34 -11.61 2.25 7.38
N ASP A 35 -10.99 3.30 7.88
CA ASP A 35 -9.77 3.82 7.29
C ASP A 35 -8.53 3.21 7.96
N ILE A 36 -7.55 2.82 7.15
CA ILE A 36 -6.27 2.25 7.58
C ILE A 36 -5.15 3.17 7.11
N ARG A 37 -4.31 3.62 8.05
CA ARG A 37 -3.09 4.36 7.73
C ARG A 37 -1.88 3.49 7.94
N ASN A 38 -1.50 2.71 6.92
CA ASN A 38 -0.37 1.79 6.98
C ASN A 38 0.54 1.90 5.76
N GLN A 39 0.64 3.10 5.21
CA GLN A 39 1.52 3.51 4.12
C GLN A 39 1.53 2.49 2.97
N CYS A 40 2.72 2.13 2.50
CA CYS A 40 2.91 1.26 1.33
C CYS A 40 2.27 -0.13 1.46
N SER A 41 2.13 -0.67 2.67
CA SER A 41 1.47 -1.95 2.92
C SER A 41 -0.04 -1.82 3.21
N GLY A 42 -0.58 -0.60 3.20
CA GLY A 42 -1.97 -0.32 3.56
C GLY A 42 -3.01 -1.19 2.85
N PHE A 43 -2.85 -1.42 1.54
CA PHE A 43 -3.77 -2.27 0.79
C PHE A 43 -3.73 -3.73 1.25
N LEU A 44 -2.55 -4.27 1.60
CA LEU A 44 -2.44 -5.65 2.12
C LEU A 44 -3.04 -5.79 3.52
N TYR A 45 -2.87 -4.79 4.38
CA TYR A 45 -3.57 -4.73 5.67
C TYR A 45 -5.08 -4.65 5.48
N ALA A 46 -5.55 -3.85 4.52
CA ALA A 46 -6.97 -3.75 4.18
C ALA A 46 -7.53 -5.08 3.67
N LEU A 47 -6.78 -5.80 2.81
CA LEU A 47 -7.14 -7.14 2.37
C LEU A 47 -7.22 -8.13 3.53
N SER A 48 -6.27 -8.08 4.48
CA SER A 48 -6.28 -8.93 5.67
C SER A 48 -7.53 -8.73 6.52
N VAL A 49 -7.94 -7.46 6.73
CA VAL A 49 -9.18 -7.15 7.45
C VAL A 49 -10.39 -7.68 6.69
N ALA A 50 -10.46 -7.43 5.39
CA ALA A 50 -11.56 -7.88 4.55
C ALA A 50 -11.68 -9.41 4.53
N ASP A 51 -10.56 -10.13 4.40
CA ASP A 51 -10.50 -11.58 4.44
C ASP A 51 -11.08 -12.14 5.74
N GLN A 52 -10.67 -11.58 6.89
CA GLN A 52 -11.18 -12.03 8.20
C GLN A 52 -12.68 -11.72 8.37
N TYR A 53 -13.14 -10.58 7.92
CA TYR A 53 -14.57 -10.25 7.98
C TYR A 53 -15.43 -11.16 7.10
N ILE A 54 -14.93 -11.55 5.91
CA ILE A 54 -15.61 -12.51 5.04
C ILE A 54 -15.56 -13.91 5.66
N LYS A 55 -14.41 -14.39 6.13
CA LYS A 55 -14.23 -15.72 6.73
C LYS A 55 -15.09 -15.92 7.98
N THR A 56 -15.25 -14.89 8.80
CA THR A 56 -16.11 -14.93 9.99
C THR A 56 -17.59 -14.77 9.68
N GLY A 57 -17.94 -14.47 8.43
CA GLY A 57 -19.34 -14.24 8.01
C GLY A 57 -19.93 -12.92 8.44
N MET A 58 -19.10 -11.96 8.90
CA MET A 58 -19.57 -10.64 9.33
C MET A 58 -20.12 -9.82 8.14
N TYR A 59 -19.45 -9.88 7.01
CA TYR A 59 -19.84 -9.24 5.76
C TYR A 59 -19.69 -10.19 4.57
N LYS A 60 -20.35 -9.86 3.45
CA LYS A 60 -20.33 -10.68 2.22
C LYS A 60 -19.54 -10.07 1.10
N ASN A 61 -19.60 -8.73 0.96
CA ASN A 61 -18.93 -8.01 -0.12
C ASN A 61 -18.29 -6.74 0.44
N ILE A 62 -16.97 -6.72 0.49
CA ILE A 62 -16.19 -5.61 1.06
C ILE A 62 -15.46 -4.88 -0.06
N LEU A 63 -15.66 -3.58 -0.14
CA LEU A 63 -14.88 -2.71 -1.04
C LEU A 63 -13.57 -2.35 -0.34
N VAL A 64 -12.46 -2.80 -0.90
CA VAL A 64 -11.10 -2.51 -0.44
C VAL A 64 -10.46 -1.52 -1.38
N ILE A 65 -10.01 -0.39 -0.85
CA ILE A 65 -9.44 0.71 -1.63
C ILE A 65 -8.04 1.03 -1.12
N GLY A 66 -7.11 1.24 -2.05
CA GLY A 66 -5.83 1.91 -1.80
C GLY A 66 -5.78 3.17 -2.66
N ALA A 67 -5.70 4.34 -2.06
CA ALA A 67 -5.67 5.60 -2.79
C ALA A 67 -4.76 6.62 -2.12
N GLU A 68 -4.03 7.37 -2.95
CA GLU A 68 -3.05 8.34 -2.47
C GLU A 68 -2.99 9.57 -3.36
N THR A 69 -2.87 10.72 -2.73
CA THR A 69 -2.53 12.00 -3.36
C THR A 69 -1.27 12.54 -2.69
N GLN A 70 -0.12 12.16 -3.24
CA GLN A 70 1.21 12.46 -2.66
C GLN A 70 1.71 13.85 -3.06
N SER A 71 1.36 14.28 -4.27
CA SER A 71 1.92 15.48 -4.90
C SER A 71 1.84 16.76 -4.05
N PRO A 72 0.78 17.02 -3.27
CA PRO A 72 0.72 18.23 -2.43
C PRO A 72 1.69 18.22 -1.23
N ALA A 73 2.14 17.04 -0.78
CA ALA A 73 3.00 16.87 0.38
C ALA A 73 4.49 16.80 0.02
N LEU A 74 4.84 16.81 -1.26
CA LEU A 74 6.22 16.68 -1.72
C LEU A 74 6.90 18.07 -1.81
N ASP A 75 8.14 18.14 -1.36
CA ASP A 75 8.99 19.30 -1.62
C ASP A 75 9.48 19.25 -3.09
N MET A 76 8.85 20.05 -3.94
CA MET A 76 9.15 20.13 -5.37
C MET A 76 10.37 21.01 -5.69
N THR A 77 11.10 21.49 -4.68
CA THR A 77 12.36 22.21 -4.85
C THR A 77 13.55 21.27 -5.02
N THR A 78 14.74 21.82 -5.30
CA THR A 78 15.98 21.03 -5.39
C THR A 78 16.27 20.25 -4.09
N ARG A 79 15.86 20.77 -2.94
CA ARG A 79 15.99 20.11 -1.64
C ARG A 79 15.23 18.78 -1.61
N GLY A 80 13.99 18.74 -2.08
CA GLY A 80 13.11 17.59 -2.07
C GLY A 80 13.29 16.59 -3.22
N ARG A 81 14.20 16.87 -4.17
CA ARG A 81 14.33 16.11 -5.42
C ARG A 81 14.48 14.59 -5.24
N ASN A 82 15.06 14.14 -4.12
CA ASN A 82 15.26 12.71 -3.84
C ASN A 82 13.96 11.97 -3.50
N MET A 83 12.92 12.71 -3.11
CA MET A 83 11.60 12.19 -2.78
C MET A 83 10.59 12.50 -3.91
N ALA A 84 10.59 13.74 -4.40
CA ALA A 84 9.62 14.21 -5.39
C ALA A 84 9.62 13.41 -6.70
N VAL A 85 10.77 12.85 -7.10
CA VAL A 85 10.89 12.03 -8.31
C VAL A 85 10.44 10.57 -8.13
N LEU A 86 10.12 10.14 -6.91
CA LEU A 86 9.78 8.75 -6.63
C LEU A 86 8.28 8.53 -6.55
N PHE A 87 7.55 9.44 -5.89
CA PHE A 87 6.15 9.26 -5.54
C PHE A 87 5.21 9.77 -6.63
N GLY A 88 4.05 9.14 -6.72
CA GLY A 88 2.97 9.53 -7.62
C GLY A 88 1.61 9.39 -6.95
N ASP A 89 0.60 9.98 -7.59
CA ASP A 89 -0.79 9.91 -7.17
C ASP A 89 -1.49 8.75 -7.87
N GLY A 90 -2.44 8.12 -7.20
CA GLY A 90 -3.19 7.04 -7.80
C GLY A 90 -4.20 6.39 -6.87
N ALA A 91 -5.14 5.68 -7.46
CA ALA A 91 -6.16 4.91 -6.74
C ALA A 91 -6.41 3.57 -7.43
N GLY A 92 -6.61 2.55 -6.62
CA GLY A 92 -7.03 1.23 -7.08
C GLY A 92 -7.93 0.59 -6.05
N ALA A 93 -8.84 -0.27 -6.50
CA ALA A 93 -9.81 -0.91 -5.63
C ALA A 93 -10.09 -2.36 -6.06
N ALA A 94 -10.54 -3.16 -5.10
CA ALA A 94 -11.04 -4.51 -5.32
C ALA A 94 -12.27 -4.77 -4.47
N ILE A 95 -13.16 -5.63 -4.96
CA ILE A 95 -14.26 -6.18 -4.16
C ILE A 95 -13.84 -7.55 -3.67
N VAL A 96 -13.77 -7.72 -2.36
CA VAL A 96 -13.52 -9.00 -1.72
C VAL A 96 -14.85 -9.62 -1.31
N SER A 97 -15.12 -10.81 -1.84
CA SER A 97 -16.36 -11.53 -1.61
C SER A 97 -16.09 -12.98 -1.22
N ARG A 98 -17.09 -13.64 -0.63
CA ARG A 98 -17.01 -15.06 -0.36
C ARG A 98 -16.87 -15.84 -1.67
N SER A 99 -15.90 -16.76 -1.71
CA SER A 99 -15.76 -17.72 -2.78
C SER A 99 -16.56 -18.99 -2.47
N ASP A 100 -17.28 -19.50 -3.48
CA ASP A 100 -17.91 -20.83 -3.40
C ASP A 100 -16.92 -21.95 -3.76
N ASN A 101 -15.75 -21.61 -4.30
CA ASN A 101 -14.68 -22.55 -4.59
C ASN A 101 -13.65 -22.52 -3.44
N PRO A 102 -13.49 -23.60 -2.66
CA PRO A 102 -12.55 -23.65 -1.53
C PRO A 102 -11.08 -23.55 -1.94
N GLU A 103 -10.75 -23.82 -3.20
CA GLU A 103 -9.39 -23.75 -3.76
C GLU A 103 -9.03 -22.32 -4.23
N ARG A 104 -9.96 -21.38 -4.16
CA ARG A 104 -9.77 -19.99 -4.63
C ARG A 104 -10.00 -18.98 -3.52
N GLY A 105 -9.07 -18.05 -3.38
CA GLY A 105 -9.21 -16.94 -2.43
C GLY A 105 -7.87 -16.51 -1.84
N ILE A 106 -7.92 -15.70 -0.79
CA ILE A 106 -6.75 -15.32 -0.01
C ILE A 106 -6.36 -16.50 0.87
N LEU A 107 -5.25 -17.13 0.56
CA LEU A 107 -4.74 -18.31 1.27
C LEU A 107 -4.28 -17.93 2.68
N SER A 108 -3.42 -16.92 2.79
CA SER A 108 -2.92 -16.39 4.06
C SER A 108 -2.48 -14.93 3.92
N THR A 109 -2.35 -14.24 5.05
CA THR A 109 -1.81 -12.89 5.12
C THR A 109 -0.68 -12.83 6.15
N HIS A 110 0.44 -12.17 5.80
CA HIS A 110 1.64 -12.10 6.61
C HIS A 110 2.01 -10.63 6.79
N LEU A 111 1.83 -10.11 8.00
CA LEU A 111 1.93 -8.69 8.31
C LEU A 111 2.95 -8.49 9.43
N HIS A 112 3.95 -7.62 9.19
CA HIS A 112 5.05 -7.37 10.12
C HIS A 112 5.31 -5.88 10.28
N SER A 113 5.87 -5.48 11.41
CA SER A 113 6.30 -4.12 11.71
C SER A 113 7.63 -4.12 12.45
N GLN A 114 8.47 -3.12 12.15
CA GLN A 114 9.75 -2.88 12.82
C GLN A 114 9.78 -1.43 13.33
N GLY A 115 9.17 -1.19 14.49
CA GLY A 115 9.02 0.15 15.06
C GLY A 115 10.36 0.85 15.37
N GLU A 116 11.44 0.10 15.61
CA GLU A 116 12.79 0.63 15.80
C GLU A 116 13.34 1.39 14.60
N HIS A 117 12.74 1.21 13.43
CA HIS A 117 13.12 1.85 12.17
C HIS A 117 12.11 2.92 11.68
N ALA A 118 11.18 3.34 12.54
CA ALA A 118 10.08 4.22 12.16
C ALA A 118 10.53 5.53 11.48
N GLU A 119 11.65 6.09 11.91
CA GLU A 119 12.14 7.37 11.38
C GLU A 119 12.97 7.25 10.08
N GLN A 120 13.22 6.03 9.58
CA GLN A 120 14.01 5.83 8.36
C GLN A 120 13.26 6.23 7.08
N LEU A 121 11.93 6.29 7.15
CA LEU A 121 11.04 6.87 6.14
C LEU A 121 9.85 7.48 6.87
N ALA A 122 9.85 8.79 7.05
CA ALA A 122 8.84 9.46 7.87
C ALA A 122 8.57 10.89 7.40
N MET A 123 7.37 11.37 7.71
CA MET A 123 6.98 12.78 7.76
C MET A 123 6.57 13.07 9.20
N ILE A 124 7.31 13.91 9.89
CA ILE A 124 7.20 14.03 11.36
C ILE A 124 6.15 15.06 11.76
N ALA A 125 5.99 16.11 10.99
CA ALA A 125 5.01 17.19 11.24
C ALA A 125 4.04 17.35 10.06
N PRO A 126 2.78 17.70 10.29
CA PRO A 126 2.16 17.92 11.59
C PRO A 126 1.88 16.61 12.35
N GLY A 127 2.00 16.66 13.66
CA GLY A 127 1.72 15.50 14.52
C GLY A 127 1.61 15.89 15.99
N VAL A 128 0.70 15.24 16.74
CA VAL A 128 0.47 15.56 18.17
C VAL A 128 1.71 15.29 19.03
N GLY A 129 2.55 14.37 18.65
CA GLY A 129 3.81 14.06 19.35
C GLY A 129 4.98 14.97 18.97
N THR A 130 4.78 15.88 18.02
CA THR A 130 5.82 16.79 17.50
C THR A 130 5.29 18.22 17.41
N LYS A 131 5.06 18.74 16.19
CA LYS A 131 4.51 20.07 15.96
C LYS A 131 3.10 19.97 15.39
N TRP A 132 2.15 20.62 16.05
CA TRP A 132 0.78 20.72 15.56
C TRP A 132 0.55 22.07 14.85
N VAL A 133 -0.56 22.20 14.13
CA VAL A 133 -0.83 23.34 13.25
C VAL A 133 -0.64 24.71 13.93
N PRO A 134 -1.10 24.99 15.17
CA PRO A 134 -0.87 26.27 15.82
C PRO A 134 0.60 26.60 16.01
N GLN A 135 1.43 25.61 16.34
CA GLN A 135 2.88 25.81 16.52
C GLN A 135 3.54 26.07 15.18
N ILE A 136 3.16 25.33 14.13
CA ILE A 136 3.65 25.52 12.78
C ILE A 136 3.37 26.95 12.29
N LEU A 137 2.14 27.43 12.49
CA LEU A 137 1.76 28.79 12.10
C LEU A 137 2.48 29.89 12.92
N ALA A 138 2.77 29.61 14.19
CA ALA A 138 3.50 30.53 15.04
C ALA A 138 4.98 30.64 14.69
N GLU A 139 5.62 29.52 14.35
CA GLU A 139 7.02 29.45 13.94
C GLU A 139 7.25 30.04 12.54
N ASN A 140 6.30 29.77 11.62
CA ASN A 140 6.32 30.20 10.22
C ASN A 140 7.69 30.00 9.53
N ASP A 141 8.28 28.82 9.75
CA ASP A 141 9.55 28.43 9.15
C ASP A 141 9.31 27.54 7.91
N PRO A 142 9.38 28.10 6.69
CA PRO A 142 9.15 27.33 5.47
C PRO A 142 10.30 26.36 5.15
N ASP A 143 11.43 26.47 5.82
CA ASP A 143 12.60 25.62 5.61
C ASP A 143 12.67 24.45 6.58
N ASP A 144 11.72 24.32 7.50
CA ASP A 144 11.64 23.18 8.42
C ASP A 144 11.34 21.89 7.64
N VAL A 145 12.37 21.05 7.54
CA VAL A 145 12.30 19.77 6.83
C VAL A 145 11.33 18.77 7.44
N SER A 146 10.88 18.99 8.69
CA SER A 146 9.92 18.10 9.35
C SER A 146 8.54 18.09 8.68
N TYR A 147 8.22 19.09 7.88
CA TYR A 147 6.95 19.21 7.13
C TYR A 147 6.92 18.35 5.86
N TYR A 148 8.04 17.75 5.50
CA TYR A 148 8.17 16.98 4.28
C TYR A 148 8.58 15.54 4.57
N PRO A 149 8.18 14.58 3.71
CA PRO A 149 8.66 13.21 3.81
C PRO A 149 10.19 13.17 3.68
N ASN A 150 10.84 12.42 4.57
CA ASN A 150 12.28 12.19 4.55
C ASN A 150 12.57 10.68 4.56
N MET A 151 13.62 10.27 3.84
CA MET A 151 13.98 8.87 3.68
C MET A 151 15.49 8.65 3.70
N ASN A 152 15.93 7.71 4.52
CA ASN A 152 17.24 7.08 4.37
C ASN A 152 17.18 6.01 3.27
N GLY A 153 17.37 6.41 2.02
CA GLY A 153 17.16 5.54 0.86
C GLY A 153 18.01 4.28 0.85
N GLN A 154 19.27 4.34 1.33
CA GLN A 154 20.14 3.16 1.40
C GLN A 154 19.64 2.15 2.43
N PHE A 155 19.23 2.64 3.61
CA PHE A 155 18.69 1.80 4.67
C PHE A 155 17.39 1.15 4.21
N VAL A 156 16.45 1.94 3.67
CA VAL A 156 15.16 1.45 3.18
C VAL A 156 15.35 0.40 2.09
N PHE A 157 16.24 0.63 1.12
CA PHE A 157 16.53 -0.35 0.06
C PHE A 157 17.03 -1.69 0.63
N LYS A 158 18.06 -1.65 1.50
CA LYS A 158 18.64 -2.85 2.09
C LYS A 158 17.62 -3.66 2.90
N ASN A 159 16.81 -2.97 3.69
CA ASN A 159 15.77 -3.65 4.46
C ASN A 159 14.66 -4.19 3.56
N ALA A 160 14.21 -3.43 2.56
CA ALA A 160 13.16 -3.87 1.66
C ALA A 160 13.50 -5.19 0.97
N VAL A 161 14.69 -5.33 0.37
CA VAL A 161 15.05 -6.57 -0.33
C VAL A 161 15.09 -7.79 0.59
N VAL A 162 15.50 -7.61 1.85
CA VAL A 162 15.51 -8.69 2.85
C VAL A 162 14.07 -9.05 3.26
N ARG A 163 13.25 -8.05 3.61
CA ARG A 163 11.88 -8.27 4.11
C ARG A 163 10.96 -8.82 3.03
N PHE A 164 11.09 -8.38 1.77
CA PHE A 164 10.36 -8.99 0.66
C PHE A 164 10.66 -10.48 0.53
N ALA A 165 11.93 -10.85 0.59
CA ALA A 165 12.30 -12.26 0.49
C ALA A 165 11.73 -13.08 1.66
N GLU A 166 11.88 -12.59 2.88
CA GLU A 166 11.39 -13.26 4.09
C GLU A 166 9.87 -13.47 4.05
N VAL A 167 9.09 -12.45 3.69
CA VAL A 167 7.62 -12.57 3.67
C VAL A 167 7.13 -13.47 2.53
N ILE A 168 7.82 -13.52 1.39
CA ILE A 168 7.49 -14.47 0.32
C ILE A 168 7.76 -15.91 0.80
N GLU A 169 8.93 -16.18 1.39
CA GLU A 169 9.25 -17.50 1.93
C GLU A 169 8.26 -17.92 3.04
N GLU A 170 7.88 -16.97 3.91
CA GLU A 170 6.89 -17.22 4.96
C GLU A 170 5.53 -17.59 4.36
N GLY A 171 5.05 -16.84 3.36
CA GLY A 171 3.79 -17.11 2.68
C GLY A 171 3.79 -18.47 1.96
N LEU A 172 4.85 -18.79 1.25
CA LEU A 172 5.01 -20.10 0.61
C LEU A 172 4.97 -21.23 1.63
N LYS A 173 5.78 -21.12 2.69
CA LYS A 173 5.85 -22.13 3.75
C LYS A 173 4.51 -22.32 4.47
N ALA A 174 3.81 -21.23 4.79
CA ALA A 174 2.53 -21.29 5.48
C ALA A 174 1.45 -22.04 4.70
N ASN A 175 1.57 -22.04 3.37
CA ASN A 175 0.61 -22.68 2.47
C ASN A 175 1.11 -24.00 1.86
N GLY A 176 2.28 -24.49 2.28
CA GLY A 176 2.87 -25.72 1.73
C GLY A 176 3.26 -25.60 0.25
N LEU A 177 3.53 -24.36 -0.20
CA LEU A 177 3.91 -24.05 -1.56
C LEU A 177 5.44 -23.89 -1.70
N SER A 178 5.92 -24.00 -2.92
CA SER A 178 7.30 -23.80 -3.33
C SER A 178 7.44 -22.57 -4.23
N ARG A 179 8.67 -22.21 -4.62
CA ARG A 179 8.92 -21.10 -5.54
C ARG A 179 8.36 -21.34 -6.94
N GLU A 180 8.32 -22.59 -7.33
CA GLU A 180 7.80 -23.08 -8.62
C GLU A 180 6.28 -22.89 -8.75
N ASP A 181 5.59 -22.74 -7.62
CA ASP A 181 4.15 -22.51 -7.57
C ASP A 181 3.79 -21.02 -7.75
N ILE A 182 4.79 -20.12 -7.77
CA ILE A 182 4.55 -18.70 -8.00
C ILE A 182 4.25 -18.48 -9.49
N ASN A 183 2.98 -18.25 -9.81
CA ASN A 183 2.58 -17.90 -11.18
C ASN A 183 2.81 -16.41 -11.47
N MET A 184 2.52 -15.53 -10.52
CA MET A 184 2.68 -14.09 -10.66
C MET A 184 3.01 -13.45 -9.32
N LEU A 185 4.09 -12.66 -9.29
CA LEU A 185 4.42 -11.75 -8.19
C LEU A 185 3.99 -10.33 -8.58
N ILE A 186 3.16 -9.73 -7.75
CA ILE A 186 2.76 -8.32 -7.88
C ILE A 186 3.30 -7.57 -6.65
N PRO A 187 4.53 -7.06 -6.71
CA PRO A 187 5.13 -6.37 -5.57
C PRO A 187 4.58 -4.95 -5.44
N HIS A 188 4.70 -4.37 -4.24
CA HIS A 188 4.60 -2.94 -4.09
C HIS A 188 5.58 -2.24 -5.03
N GLN A 189 5.11 -1.24 -5.76
CA GLN A 189 5.88 -0.51 -6.77
C GLN A 189 6.70 0.63 -6.13
N ALA A 190 7.65 0.27 -5.24
CA ALA A 190 8.48 1.24 -4.53
C ALA A 190 9.69 1.70 -5.35
N ASN A 191 10.39 0.75 -5.94
CA ASN A 191 11.59 0.95 -6.73
C ASN A 191 11.82 -0.28 -7.61
N LEU A 192 12.00 -0.08 -8.91
CA LEU A 192 12.19 -1.18 -9.86
C LEU A 192 13.37 -2.10 -9.48
N ARG A 193 14.45 -1.54 -8.91
CA ARG A 193 15.62 -2.33 -8.48
C ARG A 193 15.29 -3.29 -7.32
N ILE A 194 14.37 -2.93 -6.43
CA ILE A 194 13.91 -3.84 -5.37
C ILE A 194 13.18 -5.02 -5.99
N SER A 195 12.24 -4.76 -6.89
CA SER A 195 11.49 -5.80 -7.61
C SER A 195 12.43 -6.73 -8.40
N GLN A 196 13.39 -6.18 -9.14
CA GLN A 196 14.38 -6.95 -9.89
C GLN A 196 15.28 -7.80 -8.99
N PHE A 197 15.68 -7.27 -7.83
CA PHE A 197 16.48 -8.03 -6.86
C PHE A 197 15.71 -9.25 -6.34
N VAL A 198 14.46 -9.06 -5.94
CA VAL A 198 13.57 -10.13 -5.47
C VAL A 198 13.32 -11.14 -6.60
N GLN A 199 13.03 -10.68 -7.81
CA GLN A 199 12.88 -11.53 -9.00
C GLN A 199 14.08 -12.43 -9.20
N HIS A 200 15.29 -11.87 -9.16
CA HIS A 200 16.52 -12.63 -9.32
C HIS A 200 16.73 -13.65 -8.18
N GLN A 201 16.48 -13.26 -6.94
CA GLN A 201 16.64 -14.12 -5.76
C GLN A 201 15.70 -15.34 -5.82
N PHE A 202 14.47 -15.15 -6.30
CA PHE A 202 13.48 -16.22 -6.47
C PHE A 202 13.57 -16.92 -7.82
N LYS A 203 14.47 -16.49 -8.71
CA LYS A 203 14.65 -17.03 -10.09
C LYS A 203 13.37 -16.96 -10.91
N LEU A 204 12.57 -15.93 -10.72
CA LEU A 204 11.35 -15.69 -11.47
C LEU A 204 11.67 -15.11 -12.85
N THR A 205 10.87 -15.45 -13.85
CA THR A 205 10.98 -14.87 -15.21
C THR A 205 10.36 -13.47 -15.26
N ASP A 206 10.60 -12.73 -16.34
CA ASP A 206 9.99 -11.41 -16.54
C ASP A 206 8.46 -11.48 -16.64
N GLU A 207 7.92 -12.61 -17.11
CA GLU A 207 6.48 -12.84 -17.19
C GLU A 207 5.85 -13.09 -15.82
N GLN A 208 6.63 -13.56 -14.85
CA GLN A 208 6.17 -13.87 -13.49
C GLN A 208 6.22 -12.67 -12.53
N VAL A 209 6.75 -11.52 -12.95
CA VAL A 209 6.83 -10.34 -12.07
C VAL A 209 6.22 -9.13 -12.78
N PHE A 210 5.14 -8.61 -12.24
CA PHE A 210 4.46 -7.48 -12.83
C PHE A 210 4.99 -6.15 -12.27
N ASN A 211 5.51 -5.30 -13.15
CA ASN A 211 6.02 -3.98 -12.82
C ASN A 211 5.36 -2.91 -13.69
N ASN A 212 4.84 -1.86 -13.08
CA ASN A 212 4.30 -0.68 -13.77
C ASN A 212 4.76 0.65 -13.16
N ILE A 213 5.76 0.60 -12.27
CA ILE A 213 6.33 1.78 -11.60
C ILE A 213 6.80 2.85 -12.59
N MET A 214 7.29 2.45 -13.77
CA MET A 214 7.74 3.38 -14.80
C MET A 214 6.64 4.28 -15.36
N LYS A 215 5.35 3.92 -15.14
CA LYS A 215 4.21 4.71 -15.58
C LYS A 215 3.69 5.63 -14.46
N TYR A 216 3.67 5.13 -13.22
CA TYR A 216 2.93 5.76 -12.11
C TYR A 216 3.81 6.22 -10.95
N GLY A 217 5.08 5.81 -10.92
CA GLY A 217 5.92 6.02 -9.74
C GLY A 217 5.44 5.17 -8.55
N ASN A 218 5.85 5.55 -7.36
CA ASN A 218 5.41 4.93 -6.12
C ASN A 218 4.10 5.57 -5.64
N THR A 219 2.99 4.91 -5.90
CA THR A 219 1.65 5.34 -5.46
C THR A 219 1.24 4.73 -4.11
N THR A 220 2.21 4.37 -3.29
CA THR A 220 2.06 3.90 -1.90
C THR A 220 1.02 2.77 -1.78
N ALA A 221 -0.11 2.97 -1.07
CA ALA A 221 -1.15 1.96 -0.90
C ALA A 221 -1.89 1.62 -2.20
N ALA A 222 -1.92 2.52 -3.19
CA ALA A 222 -2.56 2.29 -4.47
C ALA A 222 -1.73 1.41 -5.42
N SER A 223 -0.43 1.24 -5.18
CA SER A 223 0.48 0.60 -6.13
C SER A 223 0.12 -0.86 -6.45
N VAL A 224 -0.21 -1.65 -5.45
CA VAL A 224 -0.58 -3.06 -5.63
C VAL A 224 -1.93 -3.21 -6.36
N PRO A 225 -3.01 -2.53 -5.97
CA PRO A 225 -4.29 -2.67 -6.68
C PRO A 225 -4.25 -2.13 -8.11
N ILE A 226 -3.48 -1.08 -8.40
CA ILE A 226 -3.28 -0.61 -9.78
C ILE A 226 -2.52 -1.67 -10.60
N ALA A 227 -1.43 -2.22 -10.06
CA ALA A 227 -0.65 -3.26 -10.73
C ALA A 227 -1.47 -4.53 -10.95
N LEU A 228 -2.25 -4.95 -9.97
CA LEU A 228 -3.17 -6.09 -10.06
C LEU A 228 -4.21 -5.88 -11.18
N THR A 229 -4.85 -4.71 -11.19
CA THR A 229 -5.86 -4.37 -12.22
C THR A 229 -5.25 -4.42 -13.62
N GLU A 230 -4.08 -3.81 -13.83
CA GLU A 230 -3.42 -3.86 -15.13
C GLU A 230 -2.99 -5.27 -15.53
N ALA A 231 -2.49 -6.08 -14.60
CA ALA A 231 -2.12 -7.48 -14.87
C ALA A 231 -3.33 -8.30 -15.32
N VAL A 232 -4.48 -8.12 -14.69
CA VAL A 232 -5.75 -8.76 -15.10
C VAL A 232 -6.18 -8.26 -16.49
N GLN A 233 -6.20 -6.96 -16.72
CA GLN A 233 -6.61 -6.37 -18.01
C GLN A 233 -5.70 -6.80 -19.17
N GLN A 234 -4.42 -7.04 -18.90
CA GLN A 234 -3.46 -7.55 -19.88
C GLN A 234 -3.52 -9.08 -20.06
N GLY A 235 -4.43 -9.78 -19.39
CA GLY A 235 -4.56 -11.24 -19.46
C GLY A 235 -3.38 -12.00 -18.86
N LYS A 236 -2.58 -11.35 -18.01
CA LYS A 236 -1.44 -11.99 -17.33
C LYS A 236 -1.88 -12.82 -16.11
N ILE A 237 -3.00 -12.46 -15.53
CA ILE A 237 -3.67 -13.24 -14.49
C ILE A 237 -4.92 -13.82 -15.14
N LYS A 238 -5.02 -15.15 -15.06
CA LYS A 238 -6.17 -15.91 -15.57
C LYS A 238 -7.00 -16.44 -14.40
N ASP A 239 -8.28 -16.62 -14.66
CA ASP A 239 -9.24 -17.23 -13.71
C ASP A 239 -8.88 -18.68 -13.33
#